data_32760cf89dcc6b375f4280d54bf4d5d6
#
_entry.id   32760cf89dcc6b375f4280d54bf4d5d6
#
_cell.length_a   1.000
_cell.length_b   1.000
_cell.length_c   1.000
_cell.angle_alpha   90.00
_cell.angle_beta   90.00
_cell.angle_gamma   90.00
#
_symmetry.space_group_name_H-M   'P 1'
#
loop_
_entity.id
_entity.type
_entity.pdbx_description
1 polymer ?
#
loop_
_entity_poly.entity_id
_entity_poly.type
_entity_poly.pdbx_seq_one_letter_code
_entity_poly.pdbx_strand_id
1 'polypeptide(L)'
;MEHLYNPREYFESFYNRLPENGKVIFSAPNITQGIKDKLINTADLNFEHTYQLDEQYLEDMMSSCGFELLDTDWNNPYNMFMAFNKAPSTKKRLKLVSRYKTHKDLQEDYNKFHLKNASDLQQKISSHTNKFLFGCHISSQHLLHFGLDKVNFNGLLDSDPAKQGKLLYGTSLKTFSPETIERMDDVAVIVQMGIYTKEITSQLKKINLNCTVISDASN
;
A
#
# COMPACT_ATOMS: atom_id res chain seq x y z
N MET A 1 -14.10 -6.23 2.00
CA MET A 1 -14.78 -5.92 0.73
C MET A 1 -13.99 -6.43 -0.47
N GLU A 2 -12.74 -6.02 -0.59
CA GLU A 2 -11.83 -6.25 -1.70
C GLU A 2 -11.53 -7.72 -2.03
N HIS A 3 -11.78 -8.62 -1.09
CA HIS A 3 -11.61 -10.08 -1.25
C HIS A 3 -12.89 -10.80 -1.75
N LEU A 4 -13.97 -10.07 -1.99
CA LEU A 4 -15.23 -10.67 -2.45
C LEU A 4 -15.22 -10.82 -3.99
N TYR A 5 -15.53 -12.01 -4.50
CA TYR A 5 -15.67 -12.23 -5.95
C TYR A 5 -16.91 -11.58 -6.56
N ASN A 6 -18.00 -11.51 -5.79
CA ASN A 6 -19.26 -10.89 -6.23
C ASN A 6 -19.86 -10.02 -5.11
N PRO A 7 -19.32 -8.82 -4.89
CA PRO A 7 -19.75 -7.95 -3.79
C PRO A 7 -21.24 -7.58 -3.86
N ARG A 8 -21.83 -7.48 -5.05
CA ARG A 8 -23.24 -7.19 -5.22
C ARG A 8 -24.14 -8.25 -4.58
N GLU A 9 -23.89 -9.54 -4.82
CA GLU A 9 -24.67 -10.63 -4.22
C GLU A 9 -24.63 -10.61 -2.70
N TYR A 10 -23.46 -10.26 -2.12
CA TYR A 10 -23.34 -10.10 -0.67
C TYR A 10 -24.21 -8.96 -0.16
N PHE A 11 -24.21 -7.80 -0.82
CA PHE A 11 -25.05 -6.67 -0.41
C PHE A 11 -26.52 -6.94 -0.60
N GLU A 12 -26.93 -7.59 -1.68
CA GLU A 12 -28.30 -8.04 -1.87
C GLU A 12 -28.73 -9.04 -0.78
N SER A 13 -27.84 -9.96 -0.38
CA SER A 13 -28.07 -10.88 0.73
C SER A 13 -28.24 -10.13 2.06
N PHE A 14 -27.39 -9.14 2.34
CA PHE A 14 -27.54 -8.30 3.54
C PHE A 14 -28.86 -7.53 3.52
N TYR A 15 -29.20 -6.92 2.39
CA TYR A 15 -30.47 -6.22 2.24
C TYR A 15 -31.67 -7.11 2.61
N ASN A 16 -31.67 -8.35 2.15
CA ASN A 16 -32.79 -9.28 2.41
C ASN A 16 -32.87 -9.76 3.87
N ARG A 17 -31.72 -9.80 4.58
CA ARG A 17 -31.62 -10.29 5.96
C ARG A 17 -31.79 -9.20 7.01
N LEU A 18 -31.45 -7.97 6.68
CA LEU A 18 -31.53 -6.86 7.63
C LEU A 18 -32.99 -6.45 7.85
N PRO A 19 -33.36 -6.06 9.10
CA PRO A 19 -34.66 -5.45 9.39
C PRO A 19 -34.79 -4.09 8.68
N GLU A 20 -35.97 -3.51 8.69
CA GLU A 20 -36.17 -2.12 8.31
C GLU A 20 -35.26 -1.21 9.16
N ASN A 21 -34.65 -0.21 8.55
CA ASN A 21 -33.63 0.66 9.16
C ASN A 21 -32.34 -0.06 9.63
N GLY A 22 -32.13 -1.31 9.20
CA GLY A 22 -30.88 -2.02 9.44
C GLY A 22 -29.69 -1.31 8.79
N LYS A 23 -28.54 -1.34 9.48
CA LYS A 23 -27.31 -0.66 9.02
C LYS A 23 -26.25 -1.66 8.62
N VAL A 24 -25.44 -1.28 7.63
CA VAL A 24 -24.23 -1.99 7.22
C VAL A 24 -23.06 -1.03 7.38
N ILE A 25 -22.02 -1.49 8.06
CA ILE A 25 -20.74 -0.75 8.19
C ILE A 25 -19.64 -1.67 7.69
N PHE A 26 -18.78 -1.17 6.83
CA PHE A 26 -17.61 -1.90 6.36
C PHE A 26 -16.43 -0.97 6.12
N SER A 27 -15.25 -1.57 6.02
CA SER A 27 -14.05 -0.90 5.54
C SER A 27 -13.61 -1.48 4.20
N ALA A 28 -12.97 -0.64 3.40
CA ALA A 28 -12.31 -1.03 2.16
C ALA A 28 -11.01 -0.23 1.99
N PRO A 29 -10.04 -0.70 1.20
CA PRO A 29 -8.86 0.09 0.87
C PRO A 29 -9.24 1.40 0.19
N ASN A 30 -8.60 2.50 0.63
CA ASN A 30 -8.79 3.82 0.03
C ASN A 30 -7.77 4.06 -1.09
N ILE A 31 -7.92 3.32 -2.17
CA ILE A 31 -6.95 3.29 -3.28
C ILE A 31 -6.84 4.66 -3.94
N THR A 32 -7.95 5.33 -4.20
CA THR A 32 -7.96 6.64 -4.84
C THR A 32 -7.20 7.68 -4.01
N GLN A 33 -7.37 7.67 -2.69
CA GLN A 33 -6.64 8.57 -1.81
C GLN A 33 -5.16 8.19 -1.72
N GLY A 34 -4.85 6.89 -1.59
CA GLY A 34 -3.48 6.39 -1.59
C GLY A 34 -2.71 6.80 -2.85
N ILE A 35 -3.33 6.70 -4.02
CA ILE A 35 -2.74 7.14 -5.30
C ILE A 35 -2.53 8.67 -5.32
N LYS A 36 -3.50 9.46 -4.86
CA LYS A 36 -3.38 10.93 -4.76
C LYS A 36 -2.25 11.35 -3.84
N ASP A 37 -2.14 10.70 -2.69
CA ASP A 37 -1.13 10.99 -1.68
C ASP A 37 0.22 10.31 -2.00
N LYS A 38 0.29 9.57 -3.11
CA LYS A 38 1.49 8.86 -3.56
C LYS A 38 2.06 7.91 -2.50
N LEU A 39 1.18 7.34 -1.70
CA LEU A 39 1.55 6.33 -0.72
C LEU A 39 1.96 5.05 -1.43
N ILE A 40 2.90 4.32 -0.85
CA ILE A 40 3.14 2.93 -1.25
C ILE A 40 1.93 2.12 -0.80
N ASN A 41 0.97 2.00 -1.70
CA ASN A 41 -0.25 1.29 -1.42
C ASN A 41 -0.02 -0.22 -1.62
N THR A 42 0.24 -0.91 -0.53
CA THR A 42 0.40 -2.37 -0.56
C THR A 42 -0.85 -3.10 -1.04
N ALA A 43 -2.02 -2.44 -0.96
CA ALA A 43 -3.27 -2.98 -1.48
C ALA A 43 -3.26 -3.14 -2.99
N ASP A 44 -2.57 -2.26 -3.73
CA ASP A 44 -2.47 -2.33 -5.19
C ASP A 44 -1.67 -3.54 -5.68
N LEU A 45 -0.77 -4.03 -4.83
CA LEU A 45 0.12 -5.17 -5.13
C LEU A 45 -0.37 -6.48 -4.49
N ASN A 46 -1.49 -6.45 -3.77
CA ASN A 46 -2.02 -7.64 -3.13
C ASN A 46 -2.86 -8.45 -4.13
N PHE A 47 -2.35 -9.60 -4.53
CA PHE A 47 -3.03 -10.51 -5.46
C PHE A 47 -4.34 -11.12 -4.93
N GLU A 48 -4.60 -11.01 -3.63
CA GLU A 48 -5.86 -11.46 -3.01
C GLU A 48 -6.99 -10.47 -3.21
N HIS A 49 -6.69 -9.23 -3.63
CA HIS A 49 -7.70 -8.22 -3.91
C HIS A 49 -8.31 -8.45 -5.30
N THR A 50 -9.57 -8.87 -5.34
CA THR A 50 -10.31 -9.09 -6.59
C THR A 50 -10.79 -7.81 -7.23
N TYR A 51 -10.99 -6.75 -6.42
CA TYR A 51 -11.45 -5.44 -6.86
C TYR A 51 -10.69 -4.32 -6.18
N GLN A 52 -10.46 -3.27 -6.94
CA GLN A 52 -10.01 -1.98 -6.47
C GLN A 52 -11.13 -0.98 -6.76
N LEU A 53 -11.97 -0.73 -5.76
CA LEU A 53 -13.14 0.12 -5.91
C LEU A 53 -12.90 1.47 -5.23
N ASP A 54 -13.26 2.54 -5.94
CA ASP A 54 -13.34 3.84 -5.31
C ASP A 54 -14.66 4.03 -4.56
N GLU A 55 -14.67 5.05 -3.72
CA GLU A 55 -15.81 5.44 -2.89
C GLU A 55 -17.13 5.51 -3.67
N GLN A 56 -17.12 6.20 -4.78
CA GLN A 56 -18.32 6.45 -5.55
C GLN A 56 -18.86 5.17 -6.22
N TYR A 57 -17.98 4.29 -6.70
CA TYR A 57 -18.43 3.00 -7.22
C TYR A 57 -19.03 2.13 -6.12
N LEU A 58 -18.49 2.21 -4.90
CA LEU A 58 -19.07 1.53 -3.74
C LEU A 58 -20.43 2.12 -3.36
N GLU A 59 -20.53 3.44 -3.31
CA GLU A 59 -21.81 4.13 -3.05
C GLU A 59 -22.85 3.80 -4.11
N ASP A 60 -22.49 3.89 -5.39
CA ASP A 60 -23.39 3.55 -6.51
C ASP A 60 -23.85 2.09 -6.44
N MET A 61 -22.96 1.16 -6.11
CA MET A 61 -23.29 -0.26 -5.96
C MET A 61 -24.23 -0.48 -4.78
N MET A 62 -23.94 0.09 -3.61
CA MET A 62 -24.78 0.00 -2.41
C MET A 62 -26.16 0.59 -2.66
N SER A 63 -26.25 1.76 -3.29
CA SER A 63 -27.51 2.39 -3.66
C SER A 63 -28.33 1.50 -4.59
N SER A 64 -27.68 0.82 -5.54
CA SER A 64 -28.38 -0.12 -6.44
C SER A 64 -28.91 -1.36 -5.73
N CYS A 65 -28.31 -1.73 -4.59
CA CYS A 65 -28.77 -2.82 -3.73
C CYS A 65 -29.86 -2.40 -2.72
N GLY A 66 -30.21 -1.10 -2.67
CA GLY A 66 -31.25 -0.57 -1.79
C GLY A 66 -30.73 0.00 -0.48
N PHE A 67 -29.49 0.44 -0.47
CA PHE A 67 -28.87 1.12 0.68
C PHE A 67 -28.66 2.61 0.39
N GLU A 68 -28.71 3.41 1.43
CA GLU A 68 -28.43 4.83 1.39
C GLU A 68 -27.21 5.13 2.27
N LEU A 69 -26.26 5.91 1.76
CA LEU A 69 -25.06 6.32 2.49
C LEU A 69 -25.48 7.19 3.70
N LEU A 70 -24.99 6.83 4.88
CA LEU A 70 -25.17 7.58 6.11
C LEU A 70 -23.93 8.41 6.46
N ASP A 71 -22.76 7.81 6.37
CA ASP A 71 -21.52 8.43 6.84
C ASP A 71 -20.31 7.75 6.24
N THR A 72 -19.21 8.51 6.15
CA THR A 72 -17.89 8.04 5.75
C THR A 72 -16.83 8.58 6.68
N ASP A 73 -15.88 7.74 7.09
CA ASP A 73 -14.70 8.15 7.85
C ASP A 73 -13.43 7.96 7.01
N TRP A 74 -12.71 9.07 6.81
CA TRP A 74 -11.49 9.19 6.02
C TRP A 74 -10.23 9.43 6.87
N ASN A 75 -10.32 9.30 8.18
CA ASN A 75 -9.19 9.58 9.09
C ASN A 75 -8.00 8.62 8.90
N ASN A 76 -8.22 7.51 8.18
CA ASN A 76 -7.17 6.58 7.82
C ASN A 76 -6.85 6.70 6.32
N PRO A 77 -5.62 7.11 5.92
CA PRO A 77 -5.26 7.27 4.51
C PRO A 77 -5.23 5.95 3.72
N TYR A 78 -5.17 4.81 4.42
CA TYR A 78 -5.11 3.49 3.79
C TYR A 78 -6.48 2.82 3.65
N ASN A 79 -7.43 3.18 4.50
CA ASN A 79 -8.76 2.57 4.51
C ASN A 79 -9.85 3.64 4.60
N MET A 80 -10.93 3.43 3.88
CA MET A 80 -12.18 4.15 4.05
C MET A 80 -13.16 3.31 4.86
N PHE A 81 -13.90 3.94 5.75
CA PHE A 81 -15.00 3.35 6.48
C PHE A 81 -16.30 3.98 5.97
N MET A 82 -17.27 3.14 5.61
CA MET A 82 -18.56 3.58 5.08
C MET A 82 -19.69 2.94 5.85
N ALA A 83 -20.66 3.76 6.22
CA ALA A 83 -21.90 3.34 6.88
C ALA A 83 -23.10 3.58 5.98
N PHE A 84 -23.96 2.59 5.84
CA PHE A 84 -25.15 2.64 5.03
C PHE A 84 -26.39 2.21 5.82
N ASN A 85 -27.54 2.78 5.48
CA ASN A 85 -28.83 2.41 5.99
C ASN A 85 -29.62 1.63 4.92
N LYS A 86 -30.39 0.62 5.35
CA LYS A 86 -31.35 -0.03 4.47
C LYS A 86 -32.46 0.97 4.11
N ALA A 87 -32.64 1.25 2.83
CA ALA A 87 -33.57 2.22 2.31
C ALA A 87 -34.53 1.55 1.27
N PRO A 88 -35.66 1.04 1.68
CA PRO A 88 -36.56 0.20 0.83
C PRO A 88 -37.01 0.87 -0.46
N SER A 89 -37.11 2.20 -0.48
CA SER A 89 -37.64 2.98 -1.60
C SER A 89 -36.65 3.36 -2.68
N THR A 90 -35.34 3.02 -2.52
CA THR A 90 -34.28 3.63 -3.33
C THR A 90 -33.45 2.66 -4.16
N LYS A 91 -33.96 1.47 -4.53
CA LYS A 91 -33.30 0.63 -5.53
C LYS A 91 -33.14 1.41 -6.84
N LYS A 92 -32.15 2.28 -6.88
CA LYS A 92 -31.80 3.03 -8.09
C LYS A 92 -31.10 2.11 -9.05
N ARG A 93 -31.49 2.18 -10.33
CA ARG A 93 -30.71 1.50 -11.38
C ARG A 93 -29.31 2.08 -11.37
N LEU A 94 -28.30 1.21 -11.25
CA LEU A 94 -26.91 1.59 -11.27
C LEU A 94 -26.62 2.39 -12.56
N LYS A 95 -26.29 3.68 -12.42
CA LYS A 95 -25.86 4.53 -13.53
C LYS A 95 -24.36 4.69 -13.41
N LEU A 96 -23.63 3.75 -14.02
CA LEU A 96 -22.16 3.85 -14.08
C LEU A 96 -21.77 5.06 -14.92
N VAL A 97 -21.14 6.02 -14.29
CA VAL A 97 -20.43 7.12 -14.97
C VAL A 97 -18.97 6.72 -15.08
N SER A 98 -18.49 6.63 -16.32
CA SER A 98 -17.09 6.27 -16.53
C SER A 98 -16.16 7.33 -15.93
N ARG A 99 -15.27 6.89 -15.06
CA ARG A 99 -14.18 7.70 -14.48
C ARG A 99 -12.81 7.26 -14.98
N TYR A 100 -12.80 6.53 -16.07
CA TYR A 100 -11.58 5.98 -16.65
C TYR A 100 -10.49 7.04 -16.83
N LYS A 101 -10.85 8.21 -17.39
CA LYS A 101 -9.87 9.28 -17.61
C LYS A 101 -9.25 9.77 -16.30
N THR A 102 -10.09 10.05 -15.30
CA THR A 102 -9.63 10.52 -13.97
C THR A 102 -8.68 9.52 -13.32
N HIS A 103 -9.06 8.24 -13.32
CA HIS A 103 -8.24 7.19 -12.70
C HIS A 103 -6.96 6.94 -13.50
N LYS A 104 -7.01 7.01 -14.82
CA LYS A 104 -5.83 6.91 -15.68
C LYS A 104 -4.84 8.03 -15.40
N ASP A 105 -5.31 9.30 -15.36
CA ASP A 105 -4.46 10.46 -15.10
C ASP A 105 -3.80 10.36 -13.72
N LEU A 106 -4.57 9.96 -12.69
CA LEU A 106 -4.05 9.72 -11.33
C LEU A 106 -2.98 8.62 -11.31
N GLN A 107 -3.22 7.50 -11.99
CA GLN A 107 -2.27 6.39 -12.07
C GLN A 107 -0.99 6.77 -12.81
N GLU A 108 -1.09 7.55 -13.88
CA GLU A 108 0.08 8.05 -14.61
C GLU A 108 0.93 8.96 -13.71
N ASP A 109 0.32 9.85 -12.93
CA ASP A 109 1.03 10.72 -11.99
C ASP A 109 1.67 9.93 -10.84
N TYR A 110 0.98 8.92 -10.33
CA TYR A 110 1.52 7.99 -9.34
C TYR A 110 2.76 7.26 -9.88
N ASN A 111 2.66 6.71 -11.08
CA ASN A 111 3.77 6.00 -11.71
C ASN A 111 4.98 6.91 -11.93
N LYS A 112 4.78 8.13 -12.45
CA LYS A 112 5.86 9.12 -12.64
C LYS A 112 6.56 9.47 -11.32
N PHE A 113 5.77 9.66 -10.25
CA PHE A 113 6.32 9.96 -8.94
C PHE A 113 7.21 8.82 -8.42
N HIS A 114 6.74 7.57 -8.46
CA HIS A 114 7.50 6.44 -7.94
C HIS A 114 8.70 6.08 -8.78
N LEU A 115 8.63 6.22 -10.12
CA LEU A 115 9.79 6.11 -11.00
C LEU A 115 10.86 7.13 -10.65
N LYS A 116 10.47 8.40 -10.44
CA LYS A 116 11.39 9.45 -10.04
C LYS A 116 11.99 9.15 -8.66
N ASN A 117 11.17 8.78 -7.68
CA ASN A 117 11.62 8.43 -6.34
C ASN A 117 12.65 7.29 -6.36
N ALA A 118 12.40 6.21 -7.09
CA ALA A 118 13.36 5.11 -7.24
C ALA A 118 14.69 5.58 -7.87
N SER A 119 14.63 6.46 -8.89
CA SER A 119 15.83 7.05 -9.50
C SER A 119 16.60 7.93 -8.52
N ASP A 120 15.92 8.77 -7.75
CA ASP A 120 16.54 9.65 -6.75
C ASP A 120 17.21 8.82 -5.62
N LEU A 121 16.56 7.74 -5.17
CA LEU A 121 17.13 6.80 -4.20
C LEU A 121 18.35 6.08 -4.76
N GLN A 122 18.28 5.62 -6.02
CA GLN A 122 19.41 5.00 -6.70
C GLN A 122 20.62 5.94 -6.77
N GLN A 123 20.38 7.21 -7.07
CA GLN A 123 21.45 8.22 -7.10
C GLN A 123 22.05 8.44 -5.70
N LYS A 124 21.21 8.60 -4.66
CA LYS A 124 21.67 8.81 -3.28
C LYS A 124 22.52 7.67 -2.75
N ILE A 125 22.20 6.42 -3.13
CA ILE A 125 22.92 5.23 -2.65
C ILE A 125 24.15 4.89 -3.52
N SER A 126 24.30 5.48 -4.69
CA SER A 126 25.27 5.08 -5.71
C SER A 126 26.73 5.11 -5.23
N SER A 127 27.09 6.09 -4.41
CA SER A 127 28.47 6.28 -3.91
C SER A 127 28.88 5.31 -2.82
N HIS A 128 27.93 4.59 -2.20
CA HIS A 128 28.23 3.67 -1.11
C HIS A 128 28.64 2.28 -1.62
N THR A 129 29.53 1.63 -0.89
CA THR A 129 30.00 0.28 -1.21
C THR A 129 29.03 -0.80 -0.75
N ASN A 130 28.54 -0.70 0.50
CA ASN A 130 27.62 -1.66 1.10
C ASN A 130 26.20 -1.09 1.12
N LYS A 131 25.32 -1.68 0.36
CA LYS A 131 23.98 -1.16 0.07
C LYS A 131 22.90 -2.18 0.43
N PHE A 132 21.96 -1.76 1.23
CA PHE A 132 20.84 -2.62 1.66
C PHE A 132 19.50 -1.91 1.53
N LEU A 133 18.43 -2.71 1.33
CA LEU A 133 17.08 -2.30 1.55
C LEU A 133 16.60 -2.82 2.91
N PHE A 134 15.86 -2.04 3.66
CA PHE A 134 15.24 -2.50 4.89
C PHE A 134 13.81 -2.99 4.64
N GLY A 135 13.54 -4.21 5.08
CA GLY A 135 12.24 -4.85 5.01
C GLY A 135 12.11 -5.87 3.88
N CYS A 136 12.02 -7.16 4.24
CA CYS A 136 11.68 -8.23 3.30
C CYS A 136 10.15 -8.33 3.16
N HIS A 137 9.57 -7.38 2.43
CA HIS A 137 8.12 -7.28 2.22
C HIS A 137 7.79 -6.53 0.92
N ILE A 138 6.49 -6.39 0.67
CA ILE A 138 5.92 -5.86 -0.55
C ILE A 138 6.41 -4.45 -0.92
N SER A 139 6.71 -3.59 0.07
CA SER A 139 7.20 -2.24 -0.23
C SER A 139 8.60 -2.24 -0.85
N SER A 140 9.49 -3.18 -0.47
CA SER A 140 10.78 -3.37 -1.17
C SER A 140 10.57 -3.86 -2.60
N GLN A 141 9.59 -4.75 -2.84
CA GLN A 141 9.21 -5.16 -4.20
C GLN A 141 8.69 -3.97 -5.02
N HIS A 142 7.92 -3.06 -4.39
CA HIS A 142 7.42 -1.85 -5.04
C HIS A 142 8.57 -0.95 -5.53
N LEU A 143 9.58 -0.67 -4.69
CA LEU A 143 10.75 0.12 -5.11
C LEU A 143 11.50 -0.53 -6.27
N LEU A 144 11.69 -1.85 -6.23
CA LEU A 144 12.34 -2.61 -7.31
C LEU A 144 11.48 -2.59 -8.59
N HIS A 145 10.16 -2.68 -8.47
CA HIS A 145 9.23 -2.57 -9.59
C HIS A 145 9.33 -1.21 -10.28
N PHE A 146 9.47 -0.14 -9.51
CA PHE A 146 9.61 1.22 -10.03
C PHE A 146 11.04 1.59 -10.44
N GLY A 147 11.94 0.62 -10.55
CA GLY A 147 13.23 0.81 -11.22
C GLY A 147 14.44 0.94 -10.30
N LEU A 148 14.28 0.70 -9.00
CA LEU A 148 15.46 0.56 -8.12
C LEU A 148 16.21 -0.70 -8.53
N ASP A 149 17.49 -0.55 -8.94
CA ASP A 149 18.24 -1.65 -9.53
C ASP A 149 18.74 -2.63 -8.46
N LYS A 150 18.15 -3.82 -8.45
CA LYS A 150 18.48 -4.91 -7.52
C LYS A 150 19.94 -5.35 -7.54
N VAL A 151 20.64 -5.18 -8.67
CA VAL A 151 22.06 -5.59 -8.82
C VAL A 151 22.97 -4.73 -7.93
N ASN A 152 22.53 -3.54 -7.56
CA ASN A 152 23.32 -2.64 -6.74
C ASN A 152 23.21 -2.92 -5.23
N PHE A 153 22.43 -3.91 -4.80
CA PHE A 153 22.23 -4.21 -3.38
C PHE A 153 22.93 -5.50 -2.96
N ASN A 154 23.56 -5.46 -1.78
CA ASN A 154 24.12 -6.63 -1.12
C ASN A 154 23.01 -7.55 -0.58
N GLY A 155 21.81 -7.02 -0.33
CA GLY A 155 20.65 -7.76 0.13
C GLY A 155 19.63 -6.87 0.84
N LEU A 156 18.77 -7.52 1.63
CA LEU A 156 17.83 -6.84 2.51
C LEU A 156 18.23 -7.03 3.98
N LEU A 157 17.80 -6.08 4.82
CA LEU A 157 17.83 -6.21 6.26
C LEU A 157 16.38 -6.33 6.76
N ASP A 158 16.12 -7.26 7.67
CA ASP A 158 14.81 -7.39 8.32
C ASP A 158 14.98 -7.86 9.76
N SER A 159 14.28 -7.22 10.69
CA SER A 159 14.35 -7.56 12.11
C SER A 159 13.59 -8.86 12.45
N ASP A 160 12.74 -9.35 11.55
CA ASP A 160 12.00 -10.60 11.74
C ASP A 160 12.90 -11.82 11.45
N PRO A 161 13.26 -12.62 12.48
CA PRO A 161 14.09 -13.81 12.28
C PRO A 161 13.49 -14.83 11.31
N ALA A 162 12.15 -14.84 11.18
CA ALA A 162 11.46 -15.76 10.26
C ALA A 162 11.72 -15.44 8.79
N LYS A 163 12.16 -14.24 8.47
CA LYS A 163 12.49 -13.78 7.12
C LYS A 163 13.98 -13.88 6.81
N GLN A 164 14.81 -13.87 7.83
CA GLN A 164 16.27 -13.93 7.68
C GLN A 164 16.70 -15.24 7.00
N GLY A 165 17.68 -15.12 6.10
CA GLY A 165 18.16 -16.24 5.27
C GLY A 165 17.28 -16.55 4.05
N LYS A 166 16.07 -15.98 3.96
CA LYS A 166 15.14 -16.15 2.82
C LYS A 166 15.40 -15.09 1.73
N LEU A 167 14.87 -15.34 0.55
CA LEU A 167 14.91 -14.39 -0.56
C LEU A 167 13.63 -13.54 -0.55
N LEU A 168 13.77 -12.29 -0.97
CA LEU A 168 12.60 -11.49 -1.32
C LEU A 168 11.90 -12.11 -2.55
N TYR A 169 10.61 -12.35 -2.43
CA TYR A 169 9.82 -12.96 -3.49
C TYR A 169 10.02 -12.25 -4.84
N GLY A 170 10.25 -13.06 -5.90
CA GLY A 170 10.49 -12.56 -7.25
C GLY A 170 11.91 -12.00 -7.49
N THR A 171 12.83 -12.17 -6.53
CA THR A 171 14.21 -11.65 -6.63
C THR A 171 15.25 -12.68 -6.16
N SER A 172 16.54 -12.37 -6.39
CA SER A 172 17.69 -13.09 -5.82
C SER A 172 18.24 -12.42 -4.55
N LEU A 173 17.62 -11.34 -4.07
CA LEU A 173 18.10 -10.61 -2.90
C LEU A 173 17.81 -11.40 -1.62
N LYS A 174 18.90 -11.73 -0.91
CA LYS A 174 18.82 -12.44 0.37
C LYS A 174 18.55 -11.46 1.52
N THR A 175 17.79 -11.91 2.50
CA THR A 175 17.50 -11.16 3.72
C THR A 175 18.49 -11.54 4.82
N PHE A 176 19.01 -10.53 5.48
CA PHE A 176 19.96 -10.65 6.58
C PHE A 176 19.40 -10.00 7.85
N SER A 177 19.95 -10.39 9.00
CA SER A 177 19.75 -9.65 10.24
C SER A 177 20.35 -8.24 10.15
N PRO A 178 19.74 -7.21 10.77
CA PRO A 178 20.32 -5.87 10.84
C PRO A 178 21.73 -5.85 11.44
N GLU A 179 22.07 -6.74 12.34
CA GLU A 179 23.41 -6.88 12.96
C GLU A 179 24.51 -7.20 11.95
N THR A 180 24.15 -7.67 10.75
CA THR A 180 25.10 -7.92 9.67
C THR A 180 25.95 -6.69 9.32
N ILE A 181 25.42 -5.48 9.52
CA ILE A 181 26.14 -4.24 9.19
C ILE A 181 27.05 -3.71 10.32
N GLU A 182 27.10 -4.37 11.49
CA GLU A 182 27.80 -3.87 12.70
C GLU A 182 29.24 -3.45 12.43
N ARG A 183 29.95 -4.24 11.65
CA ARG A 183 31.39 -4.05 11.36
C ARG A 183 31.69 -3.70 9.91
N MET A 184 30.67 -3.30 9.16
CA MET A 184 30.83 -2.91 7.78
C MET A 184 31.14 -1.42 7.68
N ASP A 185 32.08 -1.05 6.83
CA ASP A 185 32.34 0.32 6.47
C ASP A 185 31.44 0.75 5.31
N ASP A 186 31.25 2.07 5.18
CA ASP A 186 30.54 2.69 4.06
C ASP A 186 29.21 2.01 3.72
N VAL A 187 28.37 1.89 4.75
CA VAL A 187 27.03 1.27 4.64
C VAL A 187 25.95 2.30 4.39
N ALA A 188 25.10 2.06 3.40
CA ALA A 188 23.87 2.78 3.20
C ALA A 188 22.67 1.83 3.20
N VAL A 189 21.62 2.23 3.88
CA VAL A 189 20.36 1.48 3.98
C VAL A 189 19.19 2.36 3.55
N ILE A 190 18.46 1.92 2.53
CA ILE A 190 17.19 2.55 2.17
C ILE A 190 16.12 2.01 3.11
N VAL A 191 15.48 2.94 3.83
CA VAL A 191 14.32 2.68 4.71
C VAL A 191 13.12 3.42 4.14
N GLN A 192 12.08 2.69 3.81
CA GLN A 192 10.86 3.30 3.29
C GLN A 192 10.14 4.09 4.38
N MET A 193 9.57 5.24 3.99
CA MET A 193 8.78 6.05 4.90
C MET A 193 7.54 5.31 5.38
N GLY A 194 7.29 5.39 6.69
CA GLY A 194 6.17 4.74 7.35
C GLY A 194 6.22 4.97 8.85
N ILE A 195 5.27 4.40 9.56
CA ILE A 195 5.13 4.57 11.01
C ILE A 195 6.37 4.10 11.80
N TYR A 196 7.13 3.14 11.27
CA TYR A 196 8.32 2.57 11.91
C TYR A 196 9.65 3.20 11.46
N THR A 197 9.64 4.20 10.58
CA THR A 197 10.88 4.78 10.01
C THR A 197 11.83 5.29 11.09
N LYS A 198 11.32 5.99 12.10
CA LYS A 198 12.13 6.52 13.21
C LYS A 198 12.74 5.41 14.06
N GLU A 199 11.97 4.38 14.34
CA GLU A 199 12.41 3.22 15.12
C GLU A 199 13.52 2.46 14.37
N ILE A 200 13.30 2.14 13.11
CA ILE A 200 14.27 1.46 12.24
C ILE A 200 15.56 2.28 12.11
N THR A 201 15.45 3.58 11.88
CA THR A 201 16.60 4.47 11.80
C THR A 201 17.41 4.45 13.10
N SER A 202 16.72 4.52 14.25
CA SER A 202 17.38 4.45 15.57
C SER A 202 18.06 3.09 15.78
N GLN A 203 17.42 1.99 15.39
CA GLN A 203 18.00 0.64 15.45
C GLN A 203 19.29 0.55 14.62
N LEU A 204 19.24 0.94 13.34
CA LEU A 204 20.40 0.88 12.45
C LEU A 204 21.57 1.73 12.94
N LYS A 205 21.30 2.92 13.48
CA LYS A 205 22.33 3.80 14.05
C LYS A 205 22.93 3.27 15.35
N LYS A 206 22.18 2.48 16.14
CA LYS A 206 22.74 1.79 17.32
C LYS A 206 23.66 0.65 16.93
N ILE A 207 23.35 -0.08 15.86
CA ILE A 207 24.16 -1.19 15.35
C ILE A 207 25.43 -0.66 14.69
N ASN A 208 25.30 0.34 13.82
CA ASN A 208 26.42 0.97 13.13
C ASN A 208 26.21 2.49 13.08
N LEU A 209 26.96 3.23 13.89
CA LEU A 209 26.85 4.69 14.01
C LEU A 209 27.10 5.39 12.67
N ASN A 210 27.99 4.83 11.84
CA ASN A 210 28.39 5.39 10.54
C ASN A 210 27.43 4.98 9.40
N CYS A 211 26.44 4.12 9.64
CA CYS A 211 25.47 3.73 8.63
C CYS A 211 24.69 4.95 8.11
N THR A 212 24.69 5.18 6.81
CA THR A 212 23.85 6.18 6.16
C THR A 212 22.46 5.62 5.97
N VAL A 213 21.46 6.22 6.63
CA VAL A 213 20.06 5.86 6.44
C VAL A 213 19.43 6.83 5.46
N ILE A 214 18.92 6.31 4.36
CA ILE A 214 18.26 7.06 3.30
C ILE A 214 16.78 6.71 3.33
N SER A 215 15.92 7.69 3.55
CA SER A 215 14.48 7.50 3.43
C SER A 215 13.97 7.97 2.06
N ASP A 216 12.94 7.30 1.56
CA ASP A 216 12.24 7.74 0.38
C ASP A 216 11.48 9.06 0.62
N ALA A 217 11.19 9.78 -0.47
CA ALA A 217 10.59 11.11 -0.43
C ALA A 217 9.06 11.06 -0.28
N SER A 218 8.50 10.08 0.39
CA SER A 218 7.08 10.13 0.70
C SER A 218 6.88 11.14 1.85
N ASN A 219 6.37 12.30 1.48
CA ASN A 219 5.96 13.51 2.23
C ASN A 219 6.20 13.56 3.73
#